data_cced4b9035bb63e7c96863af3c5618d3
#
_entry.id   cced4b9035bb63e7c96863af3c5618d3
#
_cell.length_a   1.000
_cell.length_b   1.000
_cell.length_c   1.000
_cell.angle_alpha   90.00
_cell.angle_beta   90.00
_cell.angle_gamma   90.00
#
_symmetry.space_group_name_H-M   'P 1'
#
loop_
_entity.id
_entity.type
_entity.pdbx_description
1 polymer ?
#
loop_
_entity_poly.entity_id
_entity_poly.type
_entity_poly.pdbx_seq_one_letter_code
_entity_poly.pdbx_strand_id
1 'polypeptide(L)'
;MTSISQALSSLGIKEWVLRGEPTTEAEFNAMFRKVMGADSNGSAIESSTPSDFGTTWKAVSDKKTELTNAEPMRLLRVERDRLLAETDWMASSDLNLADNWKTYRQQLRDLPASASPKLSADGLLDMSSVTFPTKPS
;
A
#
# COMPACT_ATOMS: atom_id res chain seq x y z
N MET A 1 -5.52 3.71 -4.81
CA MET A 1 -5.51 4.85 -3.87
C MET A 1 -5.81 4.36 -2.45
N THR A 2 -5.14 4.87 -1.44
CA THR A 2 -5.32 4.43 -0.05
C THR A 2 -6.67 4.90 0.50
N SER A 3 -7.39 4.01 1.17
CA SER A 3 -8.72 4.28 1.72
C SER A 3 -8.76 4.05 3.23
N ILE A 4 -9.83 4.53 3.85
CA ILE A 4 -10.09 4.27 5.28
C ILE A 4 -10.28 2.77 5.51
N SER A 5 -10.92 2.05 4.58
CA SER A 5 -11.06 0.58 4.68
C SER A 5 -9.71 -0.12 4.74
N GLN A 6 -8.75 0.31 3.93
CA GLN A 6 -7.39 -0.24 3.96
C GLN A 6 -6.69 0.07 5.29
N ALA A 7 -6.89 1.28 5.83
CA ALA A 7 -6.33 1.65 7.12
C ALA A 7 -6.91 0.78 8.25
N LEU A 8 -8.22 0.56 8.25
CA LEU A 8 -8.89 -0.31 9.22
C LEU A 8 -8.34 -1.74 9.16
N SER A 9 -8.22 -2.29 7.96
CA SER A 9 -7.67 -3.63 7.76
C SER A 9 -6.23 -3.72 8.22
N SER A 10 -5.42 -2.71 7.92
CA SER A 10 -4.00 -2.64 8.33
C SER A 10 -3.85 -2.56 9.86
N LEU A 11 -4.80 -1.92 10.55
CA LEU A 11 -4.83 -1.85 12.00
C LEU A 11 -5.32 -3.14 12.66
N GLY A 12 -5.79 -4.11 11.86
CA GLY A 12 -6.30 -5.37 12.38
C GLY A 12 -7.73 -5.28 12.94
N ILE A 13 -8.46 -4.21 12.61
CA ILE A 13 -9.85 -4.05 13.04
C ILE A 13 -10.72 -5.02 12.22
N LYS A 14 -11.57 -5.77 12.90
CA LYS A 14 -12.40 -6.82 12.29
C LYS A 14 -13.87 -6.57 12.60
N GLU A 15 -14.73 -7.19 11.81
CA GLU A 15 -16.18 -7.19 12.03
C GLU A 15 -16.74 -5.76 12.09
N TRP A 16 -16.56 -5.02 11.00
CA TRP A 16 -17.03 -3.64 10.87
C TRP A 16 -17.72 -3.42 9.54
N VAL A 17 -18.52 -2.36 9.50
CA VAL A 17 -19.16 -1.86 8.28
C VAL A 17 -18.82 -0.38 8.16
N LEU A 18 -18.45 0.05 6.96
CA LEU A 18 -18.15 1.45 6.66
C LEU A 18 -18.99 1.88 5.46
N ARG A 19 -19.80 2.90 5.67
CA ARG A 19 -20.75 3.39 4.64
C ARG A 19 -20.27 4.73 4.09
N GLY A 20 -19.14 4.71 3.38
CA GLY A 20 -18.58 5.89 2.74
C GLY A 20 -17.08 6.02 3.00
N GLU A 21 -16.52 7.14 2.62
CA GLU A 21 -15.10 7.47 2.83
C GLU A 21 -15.02 8.72 3.70
N PRO A 22 -14.93 8.56 5.04
CA PRO A 22 -14.90 9.71 5.95
C PRO A 22 -13.60 10.50 5.84
N THR A 23 -13.69 11.80 6.01
CA THR A 23 -12.54 12.71 6.04
C THR A 23 -12.42 13.44 7.37
N THR A 24 -13.40 13.31 8.25
CA THR A 24 -13.41 13.90 9.59
C THR A 24 -13.87 12.89 10.63
N GLU A 25 -13.59 13.18 11.89
CA GLU A 25 -14.04 12.33 13.01
C GLU A 25 -15.56 12.19 13.04
N ALA A 26 -16.28 13.31 12.80
CA ALA A 26 -17.73 13.31 12.79
C ALA A 26 -18.28 12.40 11.68
N GLU A 27 -17.70 12.47 10.48
CA GLU A 27 -18.07 11.59 9.38
C GLU A 27 -17.75 10.14 9.69
N PHE A 28 -16.59 9.86 10.27
CA PHE A 28 -16.21 8.51 10.65
C PHE A 28 -17.22 7.92 11.65
N ASN A 29 -17.57 8.67 12.69
CA ASN A 29 -18.52 8.21 13.69
C ASN A 29 -19.93 7.99 13.10
N ALA A 30 -20.27 8.74 12.05
CA ALA A 30 -21.56 8.57 11.36
C ALA A 30 -21.56 7.37 10.41
N MET A 31 -20.44 7.08 9.76
CA MET A 31 -20.34 6.06 8.70
C MET A 31 -19.88 4.69 9.20
N PHE A 32 -19.10 4.64 10.28
CA PHE A 32 -18.53 3.40 10.80
C PHE A 32 -19.50 2.72 11.76
N ARG A 33 -19.59 1.40 11.69
CA ARG A 33 -20.34 0.57 12.64
C ARG A 33 -19.48 -0.63 13.01
N LYS A 34 -19.43 -0.92 14.30
CA LYS A 34 -18.79 -2.14 14.78
C LYS A 34 -19.86 -3.25 14.84
N VAL A 35 -19.54 -4.40 14.28
CA VAL A 35 -20.41 -5.57 14.36
C VAL A 35 -20.17 -6.25 15.71
N MET A 36 -21.22 -6.33 16.56
CA MET A 36 -21.13 -6.85 17.92
C MET A 36 -21.60 -8.30 18.02
N GLY A 37 -22.13 -8.85 16.95
CA GLY A 37 -22.68 -10.20 16.92
C GLY A 37 -23.84 -10.28 15.95
N ALA A 38 -24.69 -11.29 16.13
CA ALA A 38 -25.88 -11.50 15.31
C ALA A 38 -27.11 -11.67 16.19
N ASP A 39 -28.27 -11.20 15.69
CA ASP A 39 -29.56 -11.39 16.37
C ASP A 39 -30.13 -12.79 16.09
N SER A 40 -31.34 -13.07 16.61
CA SER A 40 -31.99 -14.37 16.44
C SER A 40 -32.33 -14.70 14.98
N ASN A 41 -32.35 -13.71 14.09
CA ASN A 41 -32.60 -13.88 12.65
C ASN A 41 -31.30 -13.97 11.84
N GLY A 42 -30.14 -13.94 12.50
CA GLY A 42 -28.86 -13.96 11.81
C GLY A 42 -28.39 -12.61 11.24
N SER A 43 -29.12 -11.52 11.57
CA SER A 43 -28.76 -10.17 11.15
C SER A 43 -27.68 -9.60 12.05
N ALA A 44 -26.73 -8.85 11.47
CA ALA A 44 -25.64 -8.23 12.23
C ALA A 44 -26.18 -7.21 13.23
N ILE A 45 -25.68 -7.27 14.47
CA ILE A 45 -25.94 -6.26 15.50
C ILE A 45 -24.82 -5.23 15.38
N GLU A 46 -25.14 -4.01 14.96
CA GLU A 46 -24.18 -2.93 14.72
C GLU A 46 -24.21 -1.93 15.88
N SER A 47 -23.02 -1.53 16.34
CA SER A 47 -22.88 -0.44 17.32
C SER A 47 -22.40 0.83 16.62
N SER A 48 -23.03 1.95 16.96
CA SER A 48 -22.61 3.30 16.55
C SER A 48 -21.87 4.02 17.68
N THR A 49 -21.62 3.36 18.80
CA THR A 49 -20.96 3.93 19.97
C THR A 49 -19.45 3.89 19.78
N PRO A 50 -18.76 5.05 19.73
CA PRO A 50 -17.31 5.07 19.46
C PRO A 50 -16.47 4.22 20.42
N SER A 51 -16.87 4.06 21.67
CA SER A 51 -16.14 3.22 22.62
C SER A 51 -16.15 1.73 22.25
N ASP A 52 -17.08 1.30 21.40
CA ASP A 52 -17.17 -0.09 20.91
C ASP A 52 -16.33 -0.33 19.67
N PHE A 53 -15.83 0.72 19.03
CA PHE A 53 -15.18 0.62 17.70
C PHE A 53 -13.86 -0.16 17.71
N GLY A 54 -13.18 -0.21 18.84
CA GLY A 54 -11.87 -0.85 18.94
C GLY A 54 -10.74 -0.02 18.31
N THR A 55 -11.03 1.19 17.86
CA THR A 55 -10.10 2.13 17.28
C THR A 55 -10.63 3.55 17.39
N THR A 56 -9.83 4.53 17.02
CA THR A 56 -10.21 5.94 17.02
C THR A 56 -10.01 6.53 15.63
N TRP A 57 -10.69 7.66 15.36
CA TRP A 57 -10.45 8.38 14.10
C TRP A 57 -8.98 8.77 13.95
N LYS A 58 -8.34 9.21 15.04
CA LYS A 58 -6.91 9.57 14.98
C LYS A 58 -6.06 8.39 14.51
N ALA A 59 -6.26 7.22 15.09
CA ALA A 59 -5.49 6.02 14.71
C ALA A 59 -5.72 5.64 13.25
N VAL A 60 -6.97 5.68 12.80
CA VAL A 60 -7.35 5.34 11.42
C VAL A 60 -6.81 6.36 10.43
N SER A 61 -6.97 7.64 10.74
CA SER A 61 -6.50 8.74 9.90
C SER A 61 -4.96 8.74 9.79
N ASP A 62 -4.27 8.53 10.89
CA ASP A 62 -2.80 8.44 10.91
C ASP A 62 -2.33 7.23 10.09
N LYS A 63 -3.03 6.09 10.20
CA LYS A 63 -2.68 4.89 9.41
C LYS A 63 -2.90 5.12 7.93
N LYS A 64 -3.98 5.79 7.54
CA LYS A 64 -4.22 6.15 6.14
C LYS A 64 -3.09 7.03 5.60
N THR A 65 -2.65 8.02 6.37
CA THR A 65 -1.54 8.91 6.00
C THR A 65 -0.24 8.13 5.84
N GLU A 66 0.06 7.23 6.78
CA GLU A 66 1.23 6.36 6.71
C GLU A 66 1.23 5.52 5.43
N LEU A 67 0.11 4.86 5.12
CA LEU A 67 -0.03 4.03 3.94
C LEU A 67 0.07 4.86 2.65
N THR A 68 -0.54 6.06 2.64
CA THR A 68 -0.47 6.97 1.51
C THR A 68 0.98 7.40 1.23
N ASN A 69 1.73 7.72 2.28
CA ASN A 69 3.12 8.16 2.16
C ASN A 69 4.04 7.01 1.74
N ALA A 70 3.69 5.77 2.07
CA ALA A 70 4.47 4.59 1.70
C ALA A 70 4.18 4.09 0.28
N GLU A 71 3.07 4.50 -0.33
CA GLU A 71 2.61 3.97 -1.62
C GLU A 71 3.59 4.21 -2.77
N PRO A 72 4.19 5.42 -2.94
CA PRO A 72 5.14 5.62 -4.03
C PRO A 72 6.32 4.65 -3.97
N MET A 73 6.87 4.42 -2.79
CA MET A 73 8.00 3.49 -2.62
C MET A 73 7.58 2.04 -2.86
N ARG A 74 6.36 1.67 -2.45
CA ARG A 74 5.82 0.35 -2.72
C ARG A 74 5.74 0.10 -4.23
N LEU A 75 5.20 1.06 -4.97
CA LEU A 75 5.07 0.96 -6.43
C LEU A 75 6.44 0.94 -7.11
N LEU A 76 7.39 1.73 -6.61
CA LEU A 76 8.77 1.69 -7.12
C LEU A 76 9.37 0.30 -6.99
N ARG A 77 9.19 -0.34 -5.84
CA ARG A 77 9.71 -1.69 -5.61
C ARG A 77 9.05 -2.72 -6.51
N VAL A 78 7.75 -2.58 -6.77
CA VAL A 78 7.03 -3.45 -7.72
C VAL A 78 7.63 -3.32 -9.12
N GLU A 79 7.86 -2.10 -9.60
CA GLU A 79 8.45 -1.88 -10.92
C GLU A 79 9.90 -2.36 -10.97
N ARG A 80 10.69 -2.08 -9.93
CA ARG A 80 12.05 -2.60 -9.80
C ARG A 80 12.08 -4.14 -9.89
N ASP A 81 11.18 -4.79 -9.16
CA ASP A 81 11.11 -6.25 -9.13
C ASP A 81 10.69 -6.81 -10.48
N ARG A 82 9.80 -6.12 -11.20
CA ARG A 82 9.42 -6.47 -12.56
C ARG A 82 10.64 -6.44 -13.50
N LEU A 83 11.45 -5.38 -13.40
CA LEU A 83 12.66 -5.23 -14.21
C LEU A 83 13.71 -6.29 -13.86
N LEU A 84 13.86 -6.63 -12.58
CA LEU A 84 14.76 -7.71 -12.16
C LEU A 84 14.27 -9.06 -12.69
N ALA A 85 12.96 -9.31 -12.66
CA ALA A 85 12.38 -10.56 -13.15
C ALA A 85 12.64 -10.76 -14.64
N GLU A 86 12.67 -9.70 -15.43
CA GLU A 86 12.98 -9.77 -16.86
C GLU A 86 14.37 -10.38 -17.13
N THR A 87 15.29 -10.26 -16.19
CA THR A 87 16.69 -10.67 -16.36
C THR A 87 17.13 -11.77 -15.39
N ASP A 88 16.20 -12.33 -14.58
CA ASP A 88 16.55 -13.37 -13.62
C ASP A 88 17.10 -14.63 -14.31
N TRP A 89 16.61 -14.96 -15.51
CA TRP A 89 17.14 -16.08 -16.28
C TRP A 89 18.63 -15.95 -16.61
N MET A 90 19.14 -14.70 -16.73
CA MET A 90 20.56 -14.44 -17.01
C MET A 90 21.46 -14.75 -15.82
N ALA A 91 20.89 -14.78 -14.60
CA ALA A 91 21.62 -15.09 -13.37
C ALA A 91 21.67 -16.59 -13.05
N SER A 92 21.18 -17.43 -13.96
CA SER A 92 21.22 -18.88 -13.82
C SER A 92 22.68 -19.36 -13.73
N SER A 93 22.90 -20.42 -12.92
CA SER A 93 24.24 -20.99 -12.71
C SER A 93 24.91 -21.53 -13.99
N ASP A 94 24.11 -21.80 -15.01
CA ASP A 94 24.60 -22.29 -16.30
C ASP A 94 25.06 -21.19 -17.25
N LEU A 95 24.85 -19.92 -16.86
CA LEU A 95 25.13 -18.75 -17.70
C LEU A 95 26.12 -17.83 -17.02
N ASN A 96 27.00 -17.23 -17.83
CA ASN A 96 27.90 -16.18 -17.36
C ASN A 96 27.25 -14.83 -17.61
N LEU A 97 26.82 -14.18 -16.55
CA LEU A 97 26.23 -12.86 -16.62
C LEU A 97 27.33 -11.83 -16.92
N ALA A 98 27.18 -11.06 -18.00
CA ALA A 98 28.12 -10.02 -18.36
C ALA A 98 28.12 -8.88 -17.33
N ASP A 99 29.26 -8.22 -17.17
CA ASP A 99 29.43 -7.19 -16.12
C ASP A 99 28.48 -6.01 -16.25
N ASN A 100 28.12 -5.59 -17.47
CA ASN A 100 27.15 -4.52 -17.67
C ASN A 100 25.76 -4.90 -17.17
N TRP A 101 25.37 -6.16 -17.29
CA TRP A 101 24.10 -6.68 -16.75
C TRP A 101 24.14 -6.82 -15.22
N LYS A 102 25.30 -7.24 -14.68
CA LYS A 102 25.49 -7.28 -13.22
C LYS A 102 25.34 -5.89 -12.62
N THR A 103 25.94 -4.89 -13.24
CA THR A 103 25.86 -3.49 -12.82
C THR A 103 24.43 -2.98 -12.90
N TYR A 104 23.72 -3.24 -14.00
CA TYR A 104 22.32 -2.85 -14.16
C TYR A 104 21.44 -3.47 -13.07
N ARG A 105 21.57 -4.76 -12.83
CA ARG A 105 20.80 -5.46 -11.81
C ARG A 105 21.11 -4.93 -10.41
N GLN A 106 22.38 -4.63 -10.12
CA GLN A 106 22.77 -4.06 -8.82
C GLN A 106 22.20 -2.67 -8.64
N GLN A 107 22.24 -1.84 -9.69
CA GLN A 107 21.61 -0.51 -9.65
C GLN A 107 20.10 -0.59 -9.39
N LEU A 108 19.42 -1.58 -9.95
CA LEU A 108 18.00 -1.81 -9.66
C LEU A 108 17.78 -2.16 -8.19
N ARG A 109 18.62 -3.04 -7.62
CA ARG A 109 18.50 -3.41 -6.20
C ARG A 109 18.74 -2.23 -5.28
N ASP A 110 19.65 -1.36 -5.65
CA ASP A 110 20.03 -0.18 -4.83
C ASP A 110 19.07 1.00 -5.01
N LEU A 111 18.27 1.00 -6.06
CA LEU A 111 17.41 2.13 -6.44
C LEU A 111 16.51 2.65 -5.31
N PRO A 112 15.83 1.80 -4.52
CA PRO A 112 14.97 2.30 -3.45
C PRO A 112 15.69 3.12 -2.39
N ALA A 113 16.98 2.89 -2.17
CA ALA A 113 17.76 3.59 -1.14
C ALA A 113 18.00 5.07 -1.48
N SER A 114 18.03 5.41 -2.77
CA SER A 114 18.34 6.77 -3.23
C SER A 114 17.20 7.48 -3.93
N ALA A 115 16.16 6.76 -4.33
CA ALA A 115 15.04 7.32 -5.08
C ALA A 115 14.05 8.08 -4.18
N SER A 116 13.40 9.08 -4.77
CA SER A 116 12.32 9.84 -4.12
C SER A 116 11.06 9.75 -5.01
N PRO A 117 10.44 8.56 -5.08
CA PRO A 117 9.31 8.36 -5.98
C PRO A 117 8.09 9.15 -5.57
N LYS A 118 7.28 9.53 -6.56
CA LYS A 118 6.02 10.25 -6.37
C LYS A 118 4.91 9.55 -7.13
N LEU A 119 3.67 9.82 -6.72
CA LEU A 119 2.50 9.35 -7.45
C LEU A 119 2.08 10.38 -8.49
N SER A 120 1.59 9.88 -9.61
CA SER A 120 0.87 10.71 -10.59
C SER A 120 -0.55 11.00 -10.09
N ALA A 121 -1.26 11.88 -10.80
CA ALA A 121 -2.62 12.29 -10.42
C ALA A 121 -3.62 11.12 -10.37
N ASP A 122 -3.37 10.07 -11.12
CA ASP A 122 -4.20 8.85 -11.16
C ASP A 122 -3.81 7.78 -10.14
N GLY A 123 -2.87 8.10 -9.23
CA GLY A 123 -2.44 7.19 -8.16
C GLY A 123 -1.42 6.14 -8.58
N LEU A 124 -0.89 6.24 -9.79
CA LEU A 124 0.18 5.36 -10.27
C LEU A 124 1.54 5.97 -9.97
N LEU A 125 2.61 5.19 -10.12
CA LEU A 125 3.96 5.71 -9.98
C LEU A 125 4.24 6.72 -11.11
N ASP A 126 4.65 7.93 -10.72
CA ASP A 126 5.15 8.91 -11.68
C ASP A 126 6.56 8.49 -12.11
N MET A 127 6.66 7.89 -13.30
CA MET A 127 7.91 7.36 -13.82
C MET A 127 8.99 8.45 -13.98
N SER A 128 8.58 9.70 -14.20
CA SER A 128 9.51 10.83 -14.31
C SER A 128 10.12 11.23 -12.96
N SER A 129 9.53 10.79 -11.85
CA SER A 129 10.06 11.07 -10.50
C SER A 129 11.22 10.14 -10.13
N VAL A 130 11.49 9.13 -10.94
CA VAL A 130 12.53 8.12 -10.67
C VAL A 130 13.48 8.03 -11.87
N THR A 131 14.77 8.03 -11.60
CA THR A 131 15.80 7.78 -12.63
C THR A 131 16.14 6.28 -12.60
N PHE A 132 15.48 5.52 -13.47
CA PHE A 132 15.78 4.09 -13.59
C PHE A 132 17.13 3.87 -14.28
N PRO A 133 17.87 2.82 -13.88
CA PRO A 133 19.11 2.47 -14.59
C PRO A 133 18.84 2.16 -16.06
N THR A 134 19.82 2.48 -16.91
CA THR A 134 19.73 2.20 -18.34
C THR A 134 19.96 0.71 -18.57
N LYS A 135 19.00 0.06 -19.21
CA LYS A 135 19.09 -1.35 -19.57
C LYS A 135 20.19 -1.54 -20.63
N PRO A 136 21.15 -2.46 -20.43
CA PRO A 136 22.14 -2.78 -21.46
C PRO A 136 21.50 -3.33 -22.72
N SER A 137 22.14 -3.12 -23.83
CA SER A 137 21.69 -3.63 -25.14
C SER A 137 22.39 -4.94 -25.52
#